data_75813804ef065db574836a0d93d40d39
#
_entry.id   75813804ef065db574836a0d93d40d39
#
_cell.length_a   1.000
_cell.length_b   1.000
_cell.length_c   1.000
_cell.angle_alpha   90.00
_cell.angle_beta   90.00
_cell.angle_gamma   90.00
#
_symmetry.space_group_name_H-M   'P 1'
#
loop_
_entity.id
_entity.type
_entity.pdbx_description
1 polymer ?
#
loop_
_entity_poly.entity_id
_entity_poly.type
_entity_poly.pdbx_seq_one_letter_code
_entity_poly.pdbx_strand_id
1 'polypeptide(L)'
;MTKIELSLTNSQVEEIKKVPIEKTPIYMELFSKEWVKDLKLSKKTPIEYTDKEDITSIAFYRDKDCKEAIKGFVESGQTIYARVTTRGLDDSDIALFIYKHGTVTEEETSTKGGVYKVSGETDAKGITVLKNKTDTSWLKEKQSETFDIFVLEGGAKETAVIRFNRRN
;
A
#
# COMPACT_ATOMS: atom_id res chain seq x y z
N MET A 1 -18.25 27.01 11.28
CA MET A 1 -18.13 26.56 9.87
C MET A 1 -18.39 25.05 9.83
N THR A 2 -19.43 24.63 9.17
CA THR A 2 -19.75 23.18 9.10
C THR A 2 -18.86 22.56 8.03
N LYS A 3 -17.98 21.64 8.43
CA LYS A 3 -17.16 20.85 7.52
C LYS A 3 -17.98 19.67 7.03
N ILE A 4 -18.11 19.52 5.72
CA ILE A 4 -18.75 18.36 5.10
C ILE A 4 -17.64 17.50 4.51
N GLU A 5 -17.56 16.25 4.96
CA GLU A 5 -16.65 15.26 4.42
C GLU A 5 -17.43 14.34 3.46
N LEU A 6 -16.91 14.19 2.27
CA LEU A 6 -17.48 13.31 1.25
C LEU A 6 -16.50 12.15 1.00
N SER A 7 -17.02 10.93 1.02
CA SER A 7 -16.26 9.75 0.61
C SER A 7 -16.67 9.37 -0.80
N LEU A 8 -15.70 9.28 -1.70
CA LEU A 8 -15.91 8.85 -3.07
C LEU A 8 -15.64 7.35 -3.21
N THR A 9 -16.41 6.69 -4.04
CA THR A 9 -16.14 5.30 -4.43
C THR A 9 -14.98 5.26 -5.43
N ASN A 10 -14.31 4.12 -5.54
CA ASN A 10 -13.22 3.94 -6.51
C ASN A 10 -13.67 4.24 -7.96
N SER A 11 -14.90 3.88 -8.31
CA SER A 11 -15.47 4.20 -9.63
C SER A 11 -15.61 5.70 -9.87
N GLN A 12 -16.05 6.45 -8.86
CA GLN A 12 -16.16 7.92 -8.92
C GLN A 12 -14.79 8.58 -9.02
N VAL A 13 -13.79 8.06 -8.32
CA VAL A 13 -12.40 8.50 -8.40
C VAL A 13 -11.85 8.33 -9.82
N GLU A 14 -12.06 7.15 -10.44
CA GLU A 14 -11.61 6.89 -11.81
C GLU A 14 -12.32 7.79 -12.84
N GLU A 15 -13.57 8.12 -12.62
CA GLU A 15 -14.28 9.10 -13.47
C GLU A 15 -13.69 10.51 -13.35
N ILE A 16 -13.36 10.93 -12.13
CA ILE A 16 -12.73 12.23 -11.85
C ILE A 16 -11.35 12.33 -12.48
N LYS A 17 -10.53 11.28 -12.38
CA LYS A 17 -9.19 11.22 -13.00
C LYS A 17 -9.20 11.38 -14.51
N LYS A 18 -10.30 11.03 -15.19
CA LYS A 18 -10.45 11.21 -16.64
C LYS A 18 -10.69 12.67 -17.05
N VAL A 19 -11.06 13.53 -16.11
CA VAL A 19 -11.33 14.95 -16.39
C VAL A 19 -10.01 15.73 -16.34
N PRO A 20 -9.60 16.43 -17.42
CA PRO A 20 -8.40 17.25 -17.39
C PRO A 20 -8.55 18.39 -16.39
N ILE A 21 -7.86 18.30 -15.26
CA ILE A 21 -7.95 19.25 -14.12
C ILE A 21 -7.63 20.67 -14.56
N GLU A 22 -6.75 20.85 -15.53
CA GLU A 22 -6.33 22.16 -16.01
C GLU A 22 -7.44 22.95 -16.77
N LYS A 23 -8.47 22.25 -17.25
CA LYS A 23 -9.51 22.86 -18.12
C LYS A 23 -10.92 22.82 -17.56
N THR A 24 -11.19 21.99 -16.54
CA THR A 24 -12.54 21.83 -16.03
C THR A 24 -12.53 21.64 -14.52
N PRO A 25 -12.59 22.72 -13.75
CA PRO A 25 -12.66 22.60 -12.30
C PRO A 25 -13.93 21.83 -11.90
N ILE A 26 -13.77 20.89 -10.97
CA ILE A 26 -14.89 20.14 -10.39
C ILE A 26 -15.55 21.00 -9.33
N TYR A 27 -16.85 21.14 -9.41
CA TYR A 27 -17.65 21.91 -8.46
C TYR A 27 -18.67 21.02 -7.78
N MET A 28 -18.86 21.24 -6.51
CA MET A 28 -19.94 20.62 -5.73
C MET A 28 -21.12 21.58 -5.65
N GLU A 29 -22.29 21.12 -6.09
CA GLU A 29 -23.55 21.82 -5.87
C GLU A 29 -24.32 21.12 -4.74
N LEU A 30 -24.62 21.85 -3.67
CA LEU A 30 -25.43 21.35 -2.55
C LEU A 30 -26.87 21.71 -2.77
N PHE A 31 -27.73 20.71 -2.83
CA PHE A 31 -29.18 20.88 -2.88
C PHE A 31 -29.81 20.41 -1.56
N SER A 32 -30.53 21.27 -0.90
CA SER A 32 -31.38 20.87 0.23
C SER A 32 -32.80 20.65 -0.27
N LYS A 33 -33.33 19.44 -0.15
CA LYS A 33 -34.69 19.09 -0.55
C LYS A 33 -35.76 19.50 0.47
N GLU A 34 -35.37 19.78 1.70
CA GLU A 34 -36.33 19.84 2.80
C GLU A 34 -36.73 21.25 3.27
N TRP A 35 -35.94 22.26 2.96
CA TRP A 35 -36.10 23.52 3.67
C TRP A 35 -36.57 24.73 2.85
N VAL A 36 -36.40 24.80 1.55
CA VAL A 36 -36.91 25.94 0.78
C VAL A 36 -37.15 25.54 -0.67
N LYS A 37 -38.35 25.79 -1.14
CA LYS A 37 -38.74 25.61 -2.54
C LYS A 37 -37.90 26.41 -3.55
N ASP A 38 -37.12 27.40 -3.10
CA ASP A 38 -36.45 28.33 -4.00
C ASP A 38 -35.05 28.81 -3.54
N LEU A 39 -34.40 28.18 -2.56
CA LEU A 39 -33.04 28.57 -2.19
C LEU A 39 -32.05 27.70 -2.95
N LYS A 40 -31.65 28.13 -4.14
CA LYS A 40 -30.44 27.63 -4.81
C LYS A 40 -29.24 28.17 -4.04
N LEU A 41 -28.73 27.36 -3.10
CA LEU A 41 -27.41 27.57 -2.54
C LEU A 41 -26.37 27.08 -3.55
N SER A 42 -26.22 27.75 -4.68
CA SER A 42 -25.18 27.48 -5.65
C SER A 42 -23.92 28.24 -5.27
N LYS A 43 -23.31 27.86 -4.16
CA LYS A 43 -21.91 28.19 -3.95
C LYS A 43 -21.09 27.11 -4.61
N LYS A 44 -20.61 27.37 -5.82
CA LYS A 44 -19.64 26.52 -6.48
C LYS A 44 -18.34 26.57 -5.66
N THR A 45 -18.05 25.51 -4.96
CA THR A 45 -16.81 25.37 -4.21
C THR A 45 -15.92 24.39 -4.99
N PRO A 46 -14.71 24.81 -5.40
CA PRO A 46 -13.78 23.87 -6.04
C PRO A 46 -13.51 22.73 -5.08
N ILE A 47 -13.57 21.51 -5.59
CA ILE A 47 -13.21 20.31 -4.83
C ILE A 47 -11.73 20.03 -5.14
N GLU A 48 -10.89 20.15 -4.14
CA GLU A 48 -9.53 19.62 -4.23
C GLU A 48 -9.61 18.09 -4.03
N TYR A 49 -9.25 17.37 -5.09
CA TYR A 49 -9.11 15.93 -5.02
C TYR A 49 -7.69 15.61 -4.54
N THR A 50 -7.60 14.98 -3.38
CA THR A 50 -6.36 14.40 -2.89
C THR A 50 -6.55 12.90 -2.82
N ASP A 51 -5.82 12.15 -3.62
CA ASP A 51 -5.77 10.70 -3.50
C ASP A 51 -5.08 10.38 -2.17
N LYS A 52 -5.77 9.66 -1.28
CA LYS A 52 -5.15 9.23 -0.04
C LYS A 52 -4.09 8.19 -0.39
N GLU A 53 -2.85 8.53 -0.11
CA GLU A 53 -1.73 7.62 -0.23
C GLU A 53 -1.95 6.40 0.67
N ASP A 54 -1.87 5.20 0.08
CA ASP A 54 -2.11 3.96 0.79
C ASP A 54 -1.38 2.79 0.13
N ILE A 55 -0.95 1.83 0.94
CA ILE A 55 -0.44 0.55 0.47
C ILE A 55 -1.58 -0.46 0.62
N THR A 56 -2.15 -0.88 -0.50
CA THR A 56 -3.41 -1.64 -0.51
C THR A 56 -3.22 -3.14 -0.39
N SER A 57 -2.07 -3.67 -0.81
CA SER A 57 -1.76 -5.10 -0.66
C SER A 57 -0.28 -5.44 -0.77
N ILE A 58 0.11 -6.52 -0.09
CA ILE A 58 1.39 -7.19 -0.23
C ILE A 58 1.10 -8.66 -0.54
N ALA A 59 1.64 -9.17 -1.64
CA ALA A 59 1.51 -10.58 -2.02
C ALA A 59 2.88 -11.15 -2.42
N PHE A 60 3.13 -12.42 -2.08
CA PHE A 60 4.41 -13.07 -2.32
C PHE A 60 4.33 -14.13 -3.42
N TYR A 61 5.37 -14.17 -4.25
CA TYR A 61 5.45 -15.04 -5.42
C TYR A 61 6.82 -15.70 -5.51
N ARG A 62 6.87 -16.87 -6.18
CA ARG A 62 8.12 -17.60 -6.48
C ARG A 62 8.84 -17.04 -7.70
N ASP A 63 8.13 -16.36 -8.58
CA ASP A 63 8.62 -15.79 -9.84
C ASP A 63 8.42 -14.28 -9.91
N LYS A 64 9.25 -13.62 -10.69
CA LYS A 64 9.21 -12.16 -10.85
C LYS A 64 7.96 -11.66 -11.59
N ASP A 65 7.35 -12.54 -12.40
CA ASP A 65 6.14 -12.21 -13.16
C ASP A 65 4.86 -12.35 -12.33
N CYS A 66 5.00 -12.71 -11.05
CA CYS A 66 3.90 -12.83 -10.08
C CYS A 66 2.80 -13.82 -10.51
N LYS A 67 3.19 -14.94 -11.11
CA LYS A 67 2.27 -16.00 -11.57
C LYS A 67 2.09 -17.10 -10.53
N GLU A 68 3.16 -17.43 -9.78
CA GLU A 68 3.18 -18.50 -8.80
C GLU A 68 3.08 -17.93 -7.36
N ALA A 69 1.86 -17.71 -6.89
CA ALA A 69 1.62 -17.18 -5.55
C ALA A 69 2.09 -18.16 -4.46
N ILE A 70 2.78 -17.63 -3.46
CA ILE A 70 3.19 -18.38 -2.29
C ILE A 70 2.03 -18.45 -1.29
N LYS A 71 1.66 -19.67 -0.90
CA LYS A 71 0.65 -19.94 0.12
C LYS A 71 1.29 -20.72 1.26
N GLY A 72 1.20 -20.18 2.47
CA GLY A 72 1.67 -20.86 3.69
C GLY A 72 3.13 -20.56 4.02
N PHE A 73 4.09 -21.29 3.50
CA PHE A 73 5.50 -21.15 3.87
C PHE A 73 6.45 -21.08 2.66
N VAL A 74 7.66 -20.60 2.93
CA VAL A 74 8.76 -20.53 1.98
C VAL A 74 9.95 -21.33 2.53
N GLU A 75 10.66 -22.08 1.70
CA GLU A 75 11.93 -22.65 2.08
C GLU A 75 13.01 -21.57 2.15
N SER A 76 13.75 -21.55 3.26
CA SER A 76 14.85 -20.61 3.44
C SER A 76 15.94 -20.79 2.38
N GLY A 77 16.57 -19.69 1.99
CA GLY A 77 17.57 -19.68 0.91
C GLY A 77 16.97 -19.48 -0.49
N GLN A 78 15.66 -19.53 -0.65
CA GLN A 78 14.99 -19.23 -1.91
C GLN A 78 14.87 -17.73 -2.16
N THR A 79 14.84 -17.35 -3.41
CA THR A 79 14.42 -16.00 -3.82
C THR A 79 12.89 -15.95 -3.90
N ILE A 80 12.30 -14.93 -3.31
CA ILE A 80 10.88 -14.63 -3.40
C ILE A 80 10.67 -13.20 -3.90
N TYR A 81 9.52 -12.94 -4.43
CA TYR A 81 9.14 -11.63 -4.96
C TYR A 81 7.91 -11.11 -4.21
N ALA A 82 8.04 -9.94 -3.62
CA ALA A 82 6.92 -9.25 -2.98
C ALA A 82 6.33 -8.25 -3.98
N ARG A 83 5.11 -8.49 -4.41
CA ARG A 83 4.33 -7.52 -5.17
C ARG A 83 3.59 -6.61 -4.21
N VAL A 84 3.93 -5.34 -4.23
CA VAL A 84 3.28 -4.29 -3.46
C VAL A 84 2.38 -3.50 -4.41
N THR A 85 1.12 -3.34 -4.03
CA THR A 85 0.15 -2.52 -4.76
C THR A 85 -0.21 -1.33 -3.89
N THR A 86 -0.21 -0.16 -4.48
CA THR A 86 -0.49 1.10 -3.80
C THR A 86 -1.64 1.85 -4.47
N ARG A 87 -2.06 2.91 -3.82
CA ARG A 87 -2.97 3.92 -4.35
C ARG A 87 -2.40 5.29 -4.02
N GLY A 88 -2.33 6.18 -5.02
CA GLY A 88 -1.79 7.52 -4.84
C GLY A 88 -0.28 7.61 -4.62
N LEU A 89 0.45 6.50 -4.83
CA LEU A 89 1.91 6.39 -4.68
C LEU A 89 2.54 5.93 -6.01
N ASP A 90 2.26 6.65 -7.08
CA ASP A 90 2.87 6.41 -8.39
C ASP A 90 4.29 6.97 -8.37
N ASP A 91 5.23 6.30 -9.01
CA ASP A 91 6.64 6.70 -9.10
C ASP A 91 7.28 7.01 -7.71
N SER A 92 6.88 6.25 -6.70
CA SER A 92 7.31 6.43 -5.30
C SER A 92 8.24 5.32 -4.83
N ASP A 93 9.20 5.67 -3.97
CA ASP A 93 10.13 4.72 -3.37
C ASP A 93 9.47 3.95 -2.23
N ILE A 94 9.25 2.67 -2.41
CA ILE A 94 8.69 1.77 -1.39
C ILE A 94 9.81 1.02 -0.68
N ALA A 95 9.79 1.00 0.65
CA ALA A 95 10.71 0.21 1.46
C ALA A 95 9.99 -0.97 2.13
N LEU A 96 10.56 -2.17 1.97
CA LEU A 96 10.11 -3.39 2.63
C LEU A 96 11.16 -3.84 3.65
N PHE A 97 10.72 -4.11 4.87
CA PHE A 97 11.55 -4.58 5.97
C PHE A 97 11.06 -5.95 6.45
N ILE A 98 11.98 -6.81 6.82
CA ILE A 98 11.69 -8.13 7.39
C ILE A 98 12.27 -8.19 8.81
N TYR A 99 11.41 -8.54 9.76
CA TYR A 99 11.74 -8.69 11.18
C TYR A 99 11.29 -10.07 11.67
N LYS A 100 11.91 -10.55 12.72
CA LYS A 100 11.35 -11.70 13.43
C LYS A 100 10.01 -11.34 14.03
N HIS A 101 9.06 -12.26 13.97
CA HIS A 101 7.71 -12.04 14.47
C HIS A 101 7.69 -11.52 15.91
N GLY A 102 6.95 -10.44 16.12
CA GLY A 102 6.75 -9.82 17.44
C GLY A 102 7.98 -9.12 18.03
N THR A 103 9.03 -8.85 17.26
CA THR A 103 10.25 -8.16 17.77
C THR A 103 10.19 -6.64 17.64
N VAL A 104 9.34 -6.11 16.78
CA VAL A 104 9.17 -4.66 16.55
C VAL A 104 7.70 -4.32 16.40
N THR A 105 7.35 -3.10 16.75
CA THR A 105 6.06 -2.50 16.42
C THR A 105 6.16 -1.76 15.09
N GLU A 106 5.03 -1.40 14.50
CA GLU A 106 5.01 -0.60 13.29
C GLU A 106 5.73 0.74 13.44
N GLU A 107 5.66 1.35 14.61
CA GLU A 107 6.29 2.64 14.91
C GLU A 107 7.82 2.53 14.99
N GLU A 108 8.32 1.36 15.36
CA GLU A 108 9.76 1.11 15.51
C GLU A 108 10.43 0.65 14.20
N THR A 109 9.65 0.33 13.17
CA THR A 109 10.15 -0.35 11.95
C THR A 109 11.23 0.43 11.22
N SER A 110 11.16 1.75 11.21
CA SER A 110 12.17 2.59 10.53
C SER A 110 13.45 2.79 11.35
N THR A 111 13.41 2.56 12.66
CA THR A 111 14.50 2.87 13.60
C THR A 111 15.28 1.65 14.05
N LYS A 112 14.67 0.48 14.08
CA LYS A 112 15.32 -0.79 14.45
C LYS A 112 15.78 -1.56 13.20
N GLY A 113 16.98 -2.10 13.25
CA GLY A 113 17.50 -2.96 12.19
C GLY A 113 16.72 -4.26 12.06
N GLY A 114 16.17 -4.54 10.89
CA GLY A 114 15.57 -5.83 10.54
C GLY A 114 16.60 -6.86 10.13
N VAL A 115 16.16 -8.10 9.88
CA VAL A 115 17.02 -9.13 9.30
C VAL A 115 17.29 -8.85 7.82
N TYR A 116 16.41 -8.10 7.16
CA TYR A 116 16.53 -7.74 5.75
C TYR A 116 15.76 -6.46 5.42
N LYS A 117 16.28 -5.72 4.45
CA LYS A 117 15.63 -4.53 3.86
C LYS A 117 15.82 -4.54 2.35
N VAL A 118 14.78 -4.22 1.63
CA VAL A 118 14.84 -3.95 0.18
C VAL A 118 13.93 -2.78 -0.15
N SER A 119 14.27 -2.03 -1.18
CA SER A 119 13.43 -0.95 -1.70
C SER A 119 13.34 -1.00 -3.21
N GLY A 120 12.33 -0.35 -3.76
CA GLY A 120 12.11 -0.20 -5.18
C GLY A 120 11.03 0.82 -5.44
N GLU A 121 11.02 1.34 -6.66
CA GLU A 121 10.10 2.35 -7.13
C GLU A 121 8.81 1.72 -7.66
N THR A 122 7.67 2.31 -7.39
CA THR A 122 6.39 1.92 -8.00
C THR A 122 6.33 2.43 -9.44
N ASP A 123 5.61 1.70 -10.27
CA ASP A 123 5.32 2.14 -11.63
C ASP A 123 4.16 3.17 -11.68
N ALA A 124 3.82 3.64 -12.86
CA ALA A 124 2.70 4.58 -13.09
C ALA A 124 1.30 4.02 -12.71
N LYS A 125 1.23 2.76 -12.28
CA LYS A 125 0.02 2.12 -11.74
C LYS A 125 0.10 1.92 -10.22
N GLY A 126 1.16 2.43 -9.58
CA GLY A 126 1.41 2.25 -8.16
C GLY A 126 1.79 0.82 -7.78
N ILE A 127 2.45 0.07 -8.67
CA ILE A 127 2.85 -1.31 -8.42
C ILE A 127 4.38 -1.42 -8.44
N THR A 128 4.93 -2.14 -7.47
CA THR A 128 6.34 -2.57 -7.49
C THR A 128 6.48 -4.05 -7.17
N VAL A 129 7.53 -4.67 -7.69
CA VAL A 129 7.88 -6.07 -7.41
C VAL A 129 9.28 -6.11 -6.82
N LEU A 130 9.35 -6.35 -5.52
CA LEU A 130 10.59 -6.35 -4.76
C LEU A 130 11.17 -7.75 -4.66
N LYS A 131 12.41 -7.93 -5.16
CA LYS A 131 13.13 -9.18 -5.08
C LYS A 131 13.76 -9.34 -3.69
N ASN A 132 13.40 -10.40 -2.99
CA ASN A 132 13.90 -10.73 -1.67
C ASN A 132 14.68 -12.05 -1.72
N LYS A 133 15.95 -12.00 -1.38
CA LYS A 133 16.75 -13.23 -1.19
C LYS A 133 16.69 -13.61 0.27
N THR A 134 16.00 -14.71 0.58
CA THR A 134 15.90 -15.23 1.94
C THR A 134 17.20 -15.94 2.33
N ASP A 135 17.55 -15.90 3.62
CA ASP A 135 18.77 -16.49 4.13
C ASP A 135 18.46 -17.52 5.24
N THR A 136 19.07 -18.69 5.14
CA THR A 136 18.90 -19.77 6.13
C THR A 136 19.39 -19.35 7.52
N SER A 137 20.38 -18.44 7.60
CA SER A 137 20.89 -17.91 8.86
C SER A 137 19.83 -17.20 9.69
N TRP A 138 18.76 -16.67 9.06
CA TRP A 138 17.65 -16.02 9.78
C TRP A 138 16.91 -16.99 10.70
N LEU A 139 16.88 -18.27 10.36
CA LEU A 139 16.28 -19.34 11.17
C LEU A 139 17.14 -19.72 12.38
N LYS A 140 18.44 -19.34 12.39
CA LYS A 140 19.43 -19.84 13.35
C LYS A 140 19.39 -21.38 13.36
N GLU A 141 19.11 -22.01 14.50
CA GLU A 141 19.02 -23.47 14.64
C GLU A 141 17.59 -24.02 14.50
N LYS A 142 16.60 -23.14 14.30
CA LYS A 142 15.19 -23.55 14.20
C LYS A 142 14.87 -24.19 12.85
N GLN A 143 13.93 -25.12 12.84
CA GLN A 143 13.40 -25.71 11.62
C GLN A 143 12.44 -24.76 10.89
N SER A 144 11.77 -23.90 11.61
CA SER A 144 10.91 -22.87 11.06
C SER A 144 10.83 -21.64 11.96
N GLU A 145 10.58 -20.48 11.35
CA GLU A 145 10.35 -19.22 12.04
C GLU A 145 9.35 -18.37 11.26
N THR A 146 8.58 -17.57 11.99
CA THR A 146 7.66 -16.59 11.42
C THR A 146 8.31 -15.21 11.41
N PHE A 147 8.08 -14.46 10.35
CA PHE A 147 8.63 -13.12 10.16
C PHE A 147 7.50 -12.14 9.84
N ASP A 148 7.61 -10.95 10.40
CA ASP A 148 6.77 -9.82 10.08
C ASP A 148 7.40 -9.04 8.94
N ILE A 149 6.58 -8.67 7.98
CA ILE A 149 6.95 -7.87 6.82
C ILE A 149 6.24 -6.54 6.96
N PHE A 150 7.01 -5.47 6.95
CA PHE A 150 6.48 -4.10 6.94
C PHE A 150 6.85 -3.43 5.63
N VAL A 151 5.87 -2.83 4.99
CA VAL A 151 6.06 -2.01 3.80
C VAL A 151 5.68 -0.58 4.13
N LEU A 152 6.56 0.35 3.83
CA LEU A 152 6.44 1.75 4.20
C LEU A 152 6.73 2.66 3.01
N GLU A 153 5.93 3.73 2.89
CA GLU A 153 6.19 4.90 2.08
C GLU A 153 5.54 6.13 2.73
N GLY A 154 6.35 7.09 3.13
CA GLY A 154 5.85 8.29 3.81
C GLY A 154 4.99 7.95 5.02
N GLY A 155 3.70 8.33 4.97
CA GLY A 155 2.70 8.00 5.98
C GLY A 155 1.91 6.71 5.72
N ALA A 156 2.08 6.10 4.53
CA ALA A 156 1.40 4.85 4.18
C ALA A 156 2.20 3.64 4.66
N LYS A 157 1.52 2.65 5.20
CA LYS A 157 2.13 1.42 5.70
C LYS A 157 1.16 0.25 5.60
N GLU A 158 1.72 -0.94 5.38
CA GLU A 158 1.00 -2.20 5.37
C GLU A 158 1.88 -3.30 5.97
N THR A 159 1.26 -4.31 6.54
CA THR A 159 1.95 -5.42 7.18
C THR A 159 1.50 -6.76 6.60
N ALA A 160 2.42 -7.70 6.56
CA ALA A 160 2.16 -9.08 6.21
C ALA A 160 2.98 -10.01 7.10
N VAL A 161 2.60 -11.27 7.15
CA VAL A 161 3.32 -12.31 7.90
C VAL A 161 3.71 -13.44 6.95
N ILE A 162 4.96 -13.89 7.05
CA ILE A 162 5.46 -15.01 6.26
C ILE A 162 6.21 -16.01 7.15
N ARG A 163 6.06 -17.29 6.85
CA ARG A 163 6.77 -18.37 7.54
C ARG A 163 7.87 -18.92 6.64
N PHE A 164 9.08 -18.98 7.16
CA PHE A 164 10.20 -19.67 6.52
C PHE A 164 10.45 -21.01 7.20
N ASN A 165 10.66 -22.04 6.40
CA ASN A 165 11.06 -23.37 6.85
C ASN A 165 12.49 -23.62 6.37
N ARG A 166 13.27 -24.37 7.17
CA ARG A 166 14.59 -24.83 6.77
C ARG A 166 14.42 -25.81 5.61
N ARG A 167 15.21 -25.61 4.58
CA ARG A 167 15.31 -26.56 3.48
C ARG A 167 16.05 -27.81 4.00
N ASN A 168 15.42 -28.97 3.89
CA ASN A 168 16.05 -30.26 4.19
C ASN A 168 17.06 -30.62 3.12
#